data_8f80c4fd8601e9b553518c19c4571420
#
_entry.id   8f80c4fd8601e9b553518c19c4571420
#
_cell.length_a   1.000
_cell.length_b   1.000
_cell.length_c   1.000
_cell.angle_alpha   90.00
_cell.angle_beta   90.00
_cell.angle_gamma   90.00
#
_symmetry.space_group_name_H-M   'P 1'
#
loop_
_entity.id
_entity.type
_entity.pdbx_description
1 polymer ?
#
loop_
_entity_poly.entity_id
_entity_poly.type
_entity_poly.pdbx_seq_one_letter_code
_entity_poly.pdbx_strand_id
1 'polypeptide(L)'
;MDIEPRKVAFLGLGVMGGPMAGHLASAGHKVIGYNRTAAKSAKWRENLAQRGVDVSTAATPVEAVADCDVVLACLGNDDDVRSVLLGEAGALEAMKRGATLVDHTTVSPALARELAEAASAHGVMFVDAPVSGGQAGAQNGKLAIMCGGSDDAMAAATPVMEAYAARIVHVGDAGAGQACKAVNQVCIAGVLAGLSEGVRLAQATGVDTDKVLEAISGGAAQSWQMENRWPTMVKGEFDFGFAIDWMRKDLAIAMAEGKEVGISLPVTALVDQFYAQVQAQGGARQDTSALIRHLPEVSR
;
A
#
# COMPACT_ATOMS: atom_id res chain seq x y z
N MET A 1 18.17 -19.30 3.75
CA MET A 1 18.71 -19.14 2.38
C MET A 1 19.71 -18.00 2.45
N ASP A 2 20.92 -18.20 1.93
CA ASP A 2 21.89 -17.11 1.82
C ASP A 2 21.37 -16.17 0.73
N ILE A 3 20.93 -14.98 1.12
CA ILE A 3 20.46 -13.95 0.18
C ILE A 3 21.70 -13.31 -0.44
N GLU A 4 21.80 -13.32 -1.76
CA GLU A 4 22.86 -12.61 -2.46
C GLU A 4 22.66 -11.09 -2.27
N PRO A 5 23.61 -10.36 -1.63
CA PRO A 5 23.47 -8.93 -1.38
C PRO A 5 23.37 -8.15 -2.68
N ARG A 6 22.34 -7.31 -2.83
CA ARG A 6 22.15 -6.42 -3.99
C ARG A 6 22.24 -4.97 -3.56
N LYS A 7 22.57 -4.08 -4.49
CA LYS A 7 22.38 -2.63 -4.32
C LYS A 7 20.92 -2.28 -4.64
N VAL A 8 20.24 -1.71 -3.67
CA VAL A 8 18.82 -1.44 -3.73
C VAL A 8 18.55 0.03 -3.43
N ALA A 9 17.80 0.71 -4.30
CA ALA A 9 17.23 2.01 -3.96
C ALA A 9 15.78 1.84 -3.46
N PHE A 10 15.38 2.64 -2.46
CA PHE A 10 14.00 2.73 -2.04
C PHE A 10 13.51 4.19 -2.09
N LEU A 11 12.57 4.46 -2.99
CA LEU A 11 11.98 5.78 -3.23
C LEU A 11 10.66 5.91 -2.46
N GLY A 12 10.67 6.78 -1.43
CA GLY A 12 9.51 6.97 -0.55
C GLY A 12 9.64 6.23 0.79
N LEU A 13 10.13 6.94 1.80
CA LEU A 13 10.35 6.43 3.18
C LEU A 13 9.19 6.83 4.11
N GLY A 14 7.97 6.64 3.63
CA GLY A 14 6.74 6.85 4.41
C GLY A 14 6.47 5.72 5.40
N VAL A 15 5.22 5.67 5.91
CA VAL A 15 4.75 4.65 6.89
C VAL A 15 4.84 3.22 6.36
N MET A 16 4.80 3.03 5.04
CA MET A 16 4.95 1.75 4.37
C MET A 16 6.40 1.53 3.91
N GLY A 17 6.93 2.46 3.10
CA GLY A 17 8.24 2.30 2.48
C GLY A 17 9.40 2.30 3.46
N GLY A 18 9.35 3.08 4.53
CA GLY A 18 10.40 3.11 5.55
C GLY A 18 10.66 1.74 6.21
N PRO A 19 9.63 1.05 6.72
CA PRO A 19 9.76 -0.32 7.22
C PRO A 19 10.23 -1.33 6.16
N MET A 20 9.66 -1.31 4.94
CA MET A 20 10.09 -2.21 3.86
C MET A 20 11.58 -2.04 3.53
N ALA A 21 12.04 -0.79 3.37
CA ALA A 21 13.45 -0.48 3.15
C ALA A 21 14.34 -0.93 4.34
N GLY A 22 13.84 -0.84 5.56
CA GLY A 22 14.54 -1.35 6.76
C GLY A 22 14.68 -2.87 6.77
N HIS A 23 13.65 -3.61 6.34
CA HIS A 23 13.73 -5.06 6.20
C HIS A 23 14.74 -5.49 5.14
N LEU A 24 14.81 -4.78 4.00
CA LEU A 24 15.83 -5.02 2.97
C LEU A 24 17.25 -4.89 3.52
N ALA A 25 17.52 -3.82 4.26
CA ALA A 25 18.82 -3.60 4.88
C ALA A 25 19.13 -4.67 5.93
N SER A 26 18.15 -5.06 6.75
CA SER A 26 18.29 -6.13 7.74
C SER A 26 18.51 -7.52 7.11
N ALA A 27 18.03 -7.73 5.89
CA ALA A 27 18.27 -8.93 5.10
C ALA A 27 19.66 -8.94 4.42
N GLY A 28 20.48 -7.89 4.57
CA GLY A 28 21.83 -7.81 4.05
C GLY A 28 22.01 -7.09 2.72
N HIS A 29 20.96 -6.49 2.17
CA HIS A 29 21.07 -5.65 0.98
C HIS A 29 21.70 -4.29 1.30
N LYS A 30 22.43 -3.70 0.33
CA LYS A 30 22.95 -2.32 0.42
C LYS A 30 21.86 -1.36 0.02
N VAL A 31 21.20 -0.70 0.98
CA VAL A 31 20.01 0.14 0.74
C VAL A 31 20.36 1.61 0.70
N ILE A 32 19.90 2.29 -0.36
CA ILE A 32 19.92 3.74 -0.53
C ILE A 32 18.48 4.25 -0.46
N GLY A 33 18.14 5.00 0.58
CA GLY A 33 16.81 5.56 0.74
C GLY A 33 16.70 6.97 0.18
N TYR A 34 15.58 7.28 -0.49
CA TYR A 34 15.21 8.64 -0.87
C TYR A 34 13.81 8.99 -0.37
N ASN A 35 13.66 10.23 0.09
CA ASN A 35 12.34 10.80 0.36
C ASN A 35 12.33 12.30 0.05
N ARG A 36 11.26 12.79 -0.60
CA ARG A 36 11.08 14.21 -0.95
C ARG A 36 11.34 15.16 0.23
N THR A 37 10.95 14.76 1.44
CA THR A 37 11.25 15.50 2.68
C THR A 37 12.56 14.96 3.27
N ALA A 38 13.66 15.67 3.10
CA ALA A 38 14.99 15.25 3.55
C ALA A 38 15.07 14.89 5.05
N ALA A 39 14.34 15.60 5.90
CA ALA A 39 14.26 15.30 7.33
C ALA A 39 13.72 13.90 7.63
N LYS A 40 12.81 13.37 6.78
CA LYS A 40 12.31 11.98 6.91
C LYS A 40 13.38 10.96 6.58
N SER A 41 14.17 11.19 5.53
CA SER A 41 15.31 10.32 5.19
C SER A 41 16.36 10.30 6.29
N ALA A 42 16.69 11.46 6.84
CA ALA A 42 17.65 11.58 7.96
C ALA A 42 17.17 10.80 9.19
N LYS A 43 15.91 11.00 9.59
CA LYS A 43 15.31 10.31 10.74
C LYS A 43 15.22 8.78 10.51
N TRP A 44 14.89 8.35 9.29
CA TRP A 44 14.85 6.93 8.95
C TRP A 44 16.24 6.28 9.09
N ARG A 45 17.29 6.94 8.55
CA ARG A 45 18.68 6.48 8.68
C ARG A 45 19.13 6.41 10.13
N GLU A 46 18.85 7.45 10.93
CA GLU A 46 19.18 7.50 12.37
C GLU A 46 18.52 6.35 13.14
N ASN A 47 17.23 6.11 12.92
CA ASN A 47 16.49 5.03 13.57
C ASN A 47 17.06 3.65 13.26
N LEU A 48 17.54 3.42 12.04
CA LEU A 48 18.17 2.16 11.64
C LEU A 48 19.57 2.01 12.20
N ALA A 49 20.35 3.10 12.22
CA ALA A 49 21.68 3.11 12.82
C ALA A 49 21.65 2.78 14.34
N GLN A 50 20.64 3.27 15.07
CA GLN A 50 20.41 2.91 16.49
C GLN A 50 20.13 1.40 16.67
N ARG A 51 19.68 0.73 15.64
CA ARG A 51 19.45 -0.73 15.62
C ARG A 51 20.60 -1.53 15.03
N GLY A 52 21.73 -0.88 14.73
CA GLY A 52 22.91 -1.51 14.14
C GLY A 52 22.77 -1.85 12.64
N VAL A 53 21.78 -1.24 11.95
CA VAL A 53 21.54 -1.46 10.51
C VAL A 53 22.11 -0.27 9.73
N ASP A 54 23.07 -0.56 8.83
CA ASP A 54 23.73 0.46 8.00
C ASP A 54 22.94 0.70 6.70
N VAL A 55 22.63 1.98 6.44
CA VAL A 55 21.94 2.43 5.24
C VAL A 55 22.45 3.80 4.82
N SER A 56 22.33 4.12 3.54
CA SER A 56 22.61 5.45 3.01
C SER A 56 21.34 6.16 2.54
N THR A 57 21.45 7.47 2.31
CA THR A 57 20.38 8.29 1.76
C THR A 57 20.92 9.17 0.64
N ALA A 58 20.10 9.42 -0.39
CA ALA A 58 20.41 10.31 -1.49
C ALA A 58 19.58 11.60 -1.40
N ALA A 59 20.08 12.69 -2.00
CA ALA A 59 19.38 13.99 -2.05
C ALA A 59 18.33 14.02 -3.16
N THR A 60 18.52 13.27 -4.24
CA THR A 60 17.62 13.19 -5.39
C THR A 60 17.26 11.75 -5.74
N PRO A 61 16.13 11.51 -6.44
CA PRO A 61 15.79 10.18 -6.94
C PRO A 61 16.87 9.64 -7.89
N VAL A 62 17.40 10.48 -8.76
CA VAL A 62 18.47 10.15 -9.73
C VAL A 62 19.72 9.61 -9.02
N GLU A 63 20.19 10.33 -7.99
CA GLU A 63 21.34 9.86 -7.19
C GLU A 63 21.09 8.55 -6.48
N ALA A 64 19.84 8.32 -6.04
CA ALA A 64 19.50 7.09 -5.34
C ALA A 64 19.61 5.86 -6.22
N VAL A 65 19.25 5.96 -7.51
CA VAL A 65 19.06 4.79 -8.39
C VAL A 65 20.25 4.48 -9.30
N ALA A 66 21.15 5.41 -9.52
CA ALA A 66 22.17 5.38 -10.59
C ALA A 66 23.01 4.08 -10.67
N ASP A 67 23.24 3.39 -9.57
CA ASP A 67 24.07 2.19 -9.51
C ASP A 67 23.36 1.01 -8.81
N CYS A 68 22.03 1.01 -8.81
CA CYS A 68 21.24 0.00 -8.14
C CYS A 68 20.81 -1.13 -9.07
N ASP A 69 20.77 -2.36 -8.53
CA ASP A 69 20.27 -3.56 -9.23
C ASP A 69 18.74 -3.60 -9.24
N VAL A 70 18.15 -3.15 -8.12
CA VAL A 70 16.70 -3.10 -7.93
C VAL A 70 16.34 -1.74 -7.34
N VAL A 71 15.32 -1.11 -7.91
CA VAL A 71 14.73 0.13 -7.42
C VAL A 71 13.31 -0.15 -6.99
N LEU A 72 12.98 0.16 -5.74
CA LEU A 72 11.61 0.04 -5.24
C LEU A 72 11.04 1.42 -4.97
N ALA A 73 9.76 1.61 -5.29
CA ALA A 73 9.04 2.84 -5.02
C ALA A 73 7.79 2.57 -4.17
N CYS A 74 7.48 3.46 -3.22
CA CYS A 74 6.22 3.48 -2.47
C CYS A 74 5.85 4.93 -2.17
N LEU A 75 5.09 5.54 -3.06
CA LEU A 75 4.78 6.97 -3.11
C LEU A 75 3.30 7.23 -2.76
N GLY A 76 2.75 8.37 -3.18
CA GLY A 76 1.40 8.78 -2.82
C GLY A 76 0.33 8.36 -3.82
N ASN A 77 0.50 8.75 -5.07
CA ASN A 77 -0.49 8.64 -6.15
C ASN A 77 0.19 8.63 -7.52
N ASP A 78 -0.62 8.63 -8.60
CA ASP A 78 -0.15 8.63 -9.99
C ASP A 78 0.76 9.82 -10.29
N ASP A 79 0.41 11.02 -9.83
CA ASP A 79 1.19 12.23 -10.09
C ASP A 79 2.55 12.21 -9.37
N ASP A 80 2.57 11.75 -8.11
CA ASP A 80 3.82 11.57 -7.36
C ASP A 80 4.73 10.55 -8.05
N VAL A 81 4.18 9.44 -8.56
CA VAL A 81 4.93 8.39 -9.26
C VAL A 81 5.48 8.92 -10.58
N ARG A 82 4.65 9.60 -11.41
CA ARG A 82 5.12 10.21 -12.66
C ARG A 82 6.22 11.21 -12.40
N SER A 83 6.05 12.09 -11.42
CA SER A 83 7.04 13.12 -11.08
C SER A 83 8.39 12.53 -10.67
N VAL A 84 8.39 11.44 -9.87
CA VAL A 84 9.61 10.83 -9.34
C VAL A 84 10.28 9.91 -10.34
N LEU A 85 9.51 9.20 -11.17
CA LEU A 85 10.06 8.20 -12.10
C LEU A 85 10.21 8.70 -13.53
N LEU A 86 9.23 9.45 -14.06
CA LEU A 86 9.14 9.84 -15.47
C LEU A 86 9.36 11.35 -15.71
N GLY A 87 9.41 12.18 -14.65
CA GLY A 87 9.58 13.63 -14.78
C GLY A 87 10.95 14.02 -15.39
N GLU A 88 11.14 15.29 -15.68
CA GLU A 88 12.36 15.85 -16.28
C GLU A 88 13.65 15.52 -15.51
N ALA A 89 13.55 15.32 -14.19
CA ALA A 89 14.58 14.77 -13.30
C ALA A 89 14.18 13.40 -12.77
N GLY A 90 13.48 12.60 -13.57
CA GLY A 90 12.95 11.30 -13.21
C GLY A 90 14.03 10.25 -13.00
N ALA A 91 13.76 9.33 -12.08
CA ALA A 91 14.74 8.32 -11.70
C ALA A 91 14.97 7.28 -12.81
N LEU A 92 13.98 7.02 -13.67
CA LEU A 92 14.01 5.91 -14.63
C LEU A 92 15.18 6.01 -15.62
N GLU A 93 15.44 7.21 -16.15
CA GLU A 93 16.55 7.44 -17.12
C GLU A 93 17.94 7.21 -16.49
N ALA A 94 18.05 7.39 -15.17
CA ALA A 94 19.30 7.19 -14.44
C ALA A 94 19.52 5.73 -14.00
N MET A 95 18.52 4.87 -14.14
CA MET A 95 18.66 3.45 -13.81
C MET A 95 19.55 2.74 -14.82
N LYS A 96 20.39 1.84 -14.34
CA LYS A 96 21.23 1.03 -15.24
C LYS A 96 20.40 0.03 -16.04
N ARG A 97 20.80 -0.23 -17.28
CA ARG A 97 20.20 -1.29 -18.11
C ARG A 97 20.32 -2.64 -17.39
N GLY A 98 19.24 -3.42 -17.43
CA GLY A 98 19.13 -4.69 -16.75
C GLY A 98 18.72 -4.58 -15.27
N ALA A 99 18.55 -3.37 -14.73
CA ALA A 99 17.96 -3.19 -13.41
C ALA A 99 16.45 -3.50 -13.41
N THR A 100 15.89 -3.68 -12.22
CA THR A 100 14.46 -3.93 -12.03
C THR A 100 13.83 -2.79 -11.23
N LEU A 101 12.73 -2.23 -11.75
CA LEU A 101 11.87 -1.27 -11.05
C LEU A 101 10.65 -2.00 -10.47
N VAL A 102 10.41 -1.84 -9.18
CA VAL A 102 9.25 -2.41 -8.47
C VAL A 102 8.44 -1.26 -7.86
N ASP A 103 7.21 -1.05 -8.31
CA ASP A 103 6.35 -0.01 -7.74
C ASP A 103 5.29 -0.60 -6.81
N HIS A 104 5.44 -0.31 -5.51
CA HIS A 104 4.47 -0.67 -4.46
C HIS A 104 3.36 0.36 -4.27
N THR A 105 3.43 1.48 -4.96
CA THR A 105 2.41 2.52 -4.88
C THR A 105 1.08 1.99 -5.42
N THR A 106 -0.02 2.25 -4.74
CA THR A 106 -1.34 2.01 -5.33
C THR A 106 -1.65 3.14 -6.31
N VAL A 107 -1.59 2.81 -7.59
CA VAL A 107 -1.80 3.70 -8.75
C VAL A 107 -2.78 3.08 -9.74
N SER A 108 -3.14 3.81 -10.79
CA SER A 108 -3.99 3.27 -11.86
C SER A 108 -3.28 2.13 -12.62
N PRO A 109 -4.00 1.09 -13.08
CA PRO A 109 -3.44 0.08 -13.98
C PRO A 109 -2.89 0.69 -15.28
N ALA A 110 -3.45 1.82 -15.72
CA ALA A 110 -2.97 2.55 -16.88
C ALA A 110 -1.56 3.11 -16.65
N LEU A 111 -1.30 3.72 -15.49
CA LEU A 111 0.06 4.20 -15.15
C LEU A 111 1.04 3.04 -15.02
N ALA A 112 0.64 1.91 -14.46
CA ALA A 112 1.53 0.75 -14.38
C ALA A 112 1.95 0.26 -15.77
N ARG A 113 1.04 0.25 -16.75
CA ARG A 113 1.37 -0.07 -18.16
C ARG A 113 2.28 1.01 -18.78
N GLU A 114 2.02 2.29 -18.55
CA GLU A 114 2.88 3.41 -18.98
C GLU A 114 4.31 3.25 -18.44
N LEU A 115 4.46 2.92 -17.16
CA LEU A 115 5.77 2.67 -16.54
C LEU A 115 6.47 1.44 -17.12
N ALA A 116 5.75 0.38 -17.41
CA ALA A 116 6.33 -0.82 -18.04
C ALA A 116 6.89 -0.52 -19.43
N GLU A 117 6.16 0.25 -20.25
CA GLU A 117 6.61 0.67 -21.58
C GLU A 117 7.85 1.58 -21.48
N ALA A 118 7.81 2.58 -20.60
CA ALA A 118 8.93 3.47 -20.38
C ALA A 118 10.18 2.71 -19.86
N ALA A 119 10.02 1.83 -18.90
CA ALA A 119 11.09 1.00 -18.35
C ALA A 119 11.72 0.12 -19.45
N SER A 120 10.91 -0.53 -20.27
CA SER A 120 11.36 -1.36 -21.38
C SER A 120 12.18 -0.56 -22.40
N ALA A 121 11.79 0.67 -22.73
CA ALA A 121 12.53 1.55 -23.63
C ALA A 121 13.95 1.86 -23.09
N HIS A 122 14.14 1.90 -21.78
CA HIS A 122 15.43 2.10 -21.12
C HIS A 122 16.18 0.78 -20.82
N GLY A 123 15.57 -0.38 -21.16
CA GLY A 123 16.15 -1.70 -20.86
C GLY A 123 16.09 -2.05 -19.38
N VAL A 124 15.10 -1.53 -18.67
CA VAL A 124 14.77 -1.81 -17.26
C VAL A 124 13.57 -2.74 -17.20
N MET A 125 13.61 -3.75 -16.34
CA MET A 125 12.46 -4.61 -16.04
C MET A 125 11.50 -3.90 -15.08
N PHE A 126 10.19 -4.16 -15.21
CA PHE A 126 9.18 -3.50 -14.37
C PHE A 126 8.21 -4.50 -13.73
N VAL A 127 7.88 -4.24 -12.46
CA VAL A 127 6.83 -4.95 -11.71
C VAL A 127 5.97 -3.92 -10.98
N ASP A 128 4.66 -3.90 -11.23
CA ASP A 128 3.71 -3.25 -10.36
C ASP A 128 3.34 -4.21 -9.21
N ALA A 129 3.55 -3.76 -8.00
CA ALA A 129 3.56 -4.63 -6.83
C ALA A 129 2.84 -4.00 -5.62
N PRO A 130 1.61 -3.51 -5.76
CA PRO A 130 0.85 -2.96 -4.64
C PRO A 130 0.67 -4.00 -3.53
N VAL A 131 0.54 -3.48 -2.29
CA VAL A 131 0.58 -4.30 -1.08
C VAL A 131 -0.72 -4.26 -0.29
N SER A 132 -0.94 -5.31 0.50
CA SER A 132 -1.98 -5.41 1.51
C SER A 132 -1.37 -5.87 2.84
N GLY A 133 -1.97 -5.44 3.98
CA GLY A 133 -1.48 -5.70 5.33
C GLY A 133 -1.26 -4.43 6.15
N GLY A 134 -1.35 -3.25 5.51
CA GLY A 134 -1.24 -1.94 6.16
C GLY A 134 0.10 -1.71 6.85
N GLN A 135 0.13 -0.69 7.73
CA GLN A 135 1.34 -0.32 8.47
C GLN A 135 1.88 -1.48 9.32
N ALA A 136 1.01 -2.24 9.97
CA ALA A 136 1.41 -3.37 10.81
C ALA A 136 2.08 -4.48 9.96
N GLY A 137 1.52 -4.78 8.78
CA GLY A 137 2.13 -5.72 7.83
C GLY A 137 3.50 -5.27 7.36
N ALA A 138 3.67 -3.99 7.05
CA ALA A 138 4.96 -3.43 6.66
C ALA A 138 5.99 -3.49 7.80
N GLN A 139 5.60 -3.11 9.02
CA GLN A 139 6.48 -3.15 10.19
C GLN A 139 6.93 -4.56 10.56
N ASN A 140 6.06 -5.55 10.41
CA ASN A 140 6.32 -6.93 10.77
C ASN A 140 6.90 -7.78 9.64
N GLY A 141 7.14 -7.22 8.45
CA GLY A 141 7.61 -7.98 7.27
C GLY A 141 6.60 -9.05 6.82
N LYS A 142 5.29 -8.74 6.87
CA LYS A 142 4.20 -9.68 6.59
C LYS A 142 3.19 -9.14 5.59
N LEU A 143 3.67 -8.44 4.58
CA LEU A 143 2.81 -7.93 3.51
C LEU A 143 2.40 -9.04 2.53
N ALA A 144 1.18 -8.94 2.02
CA ALA A 144 0.76 -9.64 0.81
C ALA A 144 0.99 -8.71 -0.38
N ILE A 145 1.72 -9.17 -1.39
CA ILE A 145 2.11 -8.39 -2.57
C ILE A 145 1.42 -8.98 -3.80
N MET A 146 0.73 -8.13 -4.54
CA MET A 146 0.02 -8.46 -5.77
C MET A 146 0.84 -7.96 -6.95
N CYS A 147 1.43 -8.84 -7.75
CA CYS A 147 2.41 -8.46 -8.76
C CYS A 147 1.87 -8.59 -10.17
N GLY A 148 2.16 -7.57 -10.98
CA GLY A 148 2.02 -7.60 -12.42
C GLY A 148 3.36 -7.30 -13.10
N GLY A 149 3.73 -8.10 -14.11
CA GLY A 149 4.98 -7.95 -14.84
C GLY A 149 5.35 -9.22 -15.61
N SER A 150 6.41 -9.19 -16.39
CA SER A 150 6.91 -10.39 -17.07
C SER A 150 7.51 -11.40 -16.09
N ASP A 151 7.58 -12.67 -16.50
CA ASP A 151 8.20 -13.74 -15.70
C ASP A 151 9.66 -13.40 -15.32
N ASP A 152 10.44 -12.80 -16.24
CA ASP A 152 11.81 -12.39 -15.99
C ASP A 152 11.88 -11.28 -14.94
N ALA A 153 10.99 -10.29 -15.03
CA ALA A 153 10.90 -9.21 -14.05
C ALA A 153 10.51 -9.76 -12.66
N MET A 154 9.57 -10.68 -12.61
CA MET A 154 9.18 -11.36 -11.38
C MET A 154 10.31 -12.19 -10.78
N ALA A 155 11.05 -12.94 -11.61
CA ALA A 155 12.20 -13.72 -11.16
C ALA A 155 13.31 -12.84 -10.55
N ALA A 156 13.51 -11.63 -11.09
CA ALA A 156 14.46 -10.66 -10.57
C ALA A 156 14.01 -9.96 -9.29
N ALA A 157 12.70 -9.63 -9.17
CA ALA A 157 12.14 -8.86 -8.07
C ALA A 157 11.81 -9.71 -6.82
N THR A 158 11.32 -10.95 -7.02
CA THR A 158 10.81 -11.80 -5.93
C THR A 158 11.82 -11.99 -4.80
N PRO A 159 13.10 -12.35 -5.03
CA PRO A 159 14.05 -12.57 -3.95
C PRO A 159 14.28 -11.34 -3.05
N VAL A 160 14.10 -10.14 -3.62
CA VAL A 160 14.23 -8.88 -2.87
C VAL A 160 12.96 -8.60 -2.05
N MET A 161 11.80 -8.83 -2.62
CA MET A 161 10.52 -8.62 -1.95
C MET A 161 10.26 -9.60 -0.79
N GLU A 162 10.87 -10.79 -0.79
CA GLU A 162 10.78 -11.77 0.29
C GLU A 162 11.23 -11.22 1.65
N ALA A 163 12.07 -10.18 1.68
CA ALA A 163 12.54 -9.56 2.92
C ALA A 163 11.40 -8.96 3.77
N TYR A 164 10.27 -8.60 3.17
CA TYR A 164 9.12 -7.96 3.87
C TYR A 164 7.75 -8.54 3.49
N ALA A 165 7.71 -9.64 2.75
CA ALA A 165 6.49 -10.28 2.30
C ALA A 165 6.18 -11.56 3.08
N ALA A 166 4.90 -11.76 3.42
CA ALA A 166 4.37 -13.07 3.81
C ALA A 166 3.87 -13.85 2.59
N ARG A 167 3.49 -13.15 1.52
CA ARG A 167 2.99 -13.74 0.27
C ARG A 167 3.30 -12.82 -0.89
N ILE A 168 3.79 -13.38 -1.98
CA ILE A 168 3.98 -12.71 -3.27
C ILE A 168 3.19 -13.50 -4.30
N VAL A 169 2.31 -12.83 -5.04
CA VAL A 169 1.47 -13.48 -6.04
C VAL A 169 1.63 -12.77 -7.37
N HIS A 170 2.13 -13.48 -8.37
CA HIS A 170 2.14 -13.03 -9.76
C HIS A 170 0.73 -13.20 -10.35
N VAL A 171 0.06 -12.10 -10.64
CA VAL A 171 -1.35 -12.09 -11.07
C VAL A 171 -1.48 -12.07 -12.61
N GLY A 172 -0.48 -11.52 -13.28
CA GLY A 172 -0.46 -11.40 -14.75
C GLY A 172 0.57 -10.36 -15.22
N ASP A 173 0.40 -9.85 -16.42
CA ASP A 173 1.25 -8.83 -17.03
C ASP A 173 1.17 -7.49 -16.28
N ALA A 174 2.00 -6.51 -16.68
CA ALA A 174 2.03 -5.18 -16.09
C ALA A 174 0.64 -4.52 -16.01
N GLY A 175 0.30 -4.02 -14.84
CA GLY A 175 -1.01 -3.48 -14.47
C GLY A 175 -1.94 -4.50 -13.80
N ALA A 176 -1.66 -5.81 -13.87
CA ALA A 176 -2.48 -6.83 -13.23
C ALA A 176 -2.41 -6.77 -11.70
N GLY A 177 -1.26 -6.41 -11.13
CA GLY A 177 -1.12 -6.17 -9.70
C GLY A 177 -2.02 -5.03 -9.21
N GLN A 178 -2.05 -3.90 -9.94
CA GLN A 178 -2.91 -2.76 -9.63
C GLN A 178 -4.39 -3.09 -9.81
N ALA A 179 -4.76 -3.83 -10.85
CA ALA A 179 -6.14 -4.31 -11.05
C ALA A 179 -6.56 -5.23 -9.87
N CYS A 180 -5.69 -6.14 -9.45
CA CYS A 180 -5.91 -6.98 -8.27
C CYS A 180 -6.06 -6.13 -6.99
N LYS A 181 -5.25 -5.09 -6.84
CA LYS A 181 -5.38 -4.14 -5.72
C LYS A 181 -6.71 -3.40 -5.75
N ALA A 182 -7.19 -2.97 -6.92
CA ALA A 182 -8.51 -2.36 -7.05
C ALA A 182 -9.63 -3.31 -6.56
N VAL A 183 -9.59 -4.58 -6.95
CA VAL A 183 -10.51 -5.62 -6.45
C VAL A 183 -10.44 -5.75 -4.93
N ASN A 184 -9.23 -5.78 -4.36
CA ASN A 184 -9.04 -5.84 -2.91
C ASN A 184 -9.70 -4.64 -2.20
N GLN A 185 -9.55 -3.41 -2.74
CA GLN A 185 -10.11 -2.20 -2.13
C GLN A 185 -11.64 -2.16 -2.22
N VAL A 186 -12.23 -2.62 -3.33
CA VAL A 186 -13.67 -2.81 -3.48
C VAL A 186 -14.21 -3.76 -2.39
N CYS A 187 -13.56 -4.90 -2.18
CA CYS A 187 -13.94 -5.85 -1.13
C CYS A 187 -13.85 -5.24 0.28
N ILE A 188 -12.75 -4.53 0.59
CA ILE A 188 -12.57 -3.88 1.90
C ILE A 188 -13.68 -2.83 2.14
N ALA A 189 -14.02 -2.03 1.14
CA ALA A 189 -15.07 -1.02 1.24
C ALA A 189 -16.42 -1.65 1.63
N GLY A 190 -16.82 -2.71 0.93
CA GLY A 190 -18.07 -3.43 1.23
C GLY A 190 -18.07 -4.06 2.63
N VAL A 191 -16.96 -4.69 3.01
CA VAL A 191 -16.81 -5.29 4.35
C VAL A 191 -16.93 -4.23 5.45
N LEU A 192 -16.25 -3.09 5.32
CA LEU A 192 -16.30 -2.02 6.32
C LEU A 192 -17.67 -1.36 6.40
N ALA A 193 -18.40 -1.24 5.29
CA ALA A 193 -19.76 -0.72 5.30
C ALA A 193 -20.70 -1.63 6.11
N GLY A 194 -20.74 -2.93 5.80
CA GLY A 194 -21.53 -3.89 6.55
C GLY A 194 -21.12 -4.02 8.01
N LEU A 195 -19.82 -3.96 8.29
CA LEU A 195 -19.30 -4.00 9.66
C LEU A 195 -19.71 -2.77 10.47
N SER A 196 -19.72 -1.58 9.86
CA SER A 196 -20.17 -0.33 10.48
C SER A 196 -21.64 -0.41 10.92
N GLU A 197 -22.51 -0.90 10.03
CA GLU A 197 -23.91 -1.12 10.35
C GLU A 197 -24.08 -2.19 11.44
N GLY A 198 -23.34 -3.29 11.36
CA GLY A 198 -23.38 -4.36 12.35
C GLY A 198 -22.99 -3.90 13.75
N VAL A 199 -21.92 -3.10 13.88
CA VAL A 199 -21.49 -2.51 15.17
C VAL A 199 -22.58 -1.57 15.70
N ARG A 200 -23.15 -0.69 14.87
CA ARG A 200 -24.24 0.23 15.29
C ARG A 200 -25.49 -0.52 15.71
N LEU A 201 -25.86 -1.58 14.99
CA LEU A 201 -26.98 -2.42 15.35
C LEU A 201 -26.79 -3.10 16.71
N ALA A 202 -25.60 -3.68 16.95
CA ALA A 202 -25.26 -4.29 18.23
C ALA A 202 -25.34 -3.28 19.39
N GLN A 203 -24.82 -2.07 19.18
CA GLN A 203 -24.91 -0.98 20.15
C GLN A 203 -26.38 -0.56 20.42
N ALA A 204 -27.18 -0.42 19.36
CA ALA A 204 -28.57 0.02 19.46
C ALA A 204 -29.49 -1.02 20.13
N THR A 205 -29.22 -2.31 19.93
CA THR A 205 -29.98 -3.39 20.58
C THR A 205 -29.57 -3.64 22.02
N GLY A 206 -28.47 -3.03 22.49
CA GLY A 206 -27.99 -3.14 23.85
C GLY A 206 -27.32 -4.50 24.18
N VAL A 207 -27.03 -5.31 23.17
CA VAL A 207 -26.27 -6.56 23.36
C VAL A 207 -24.80 -6.27 23.68
N ASP A 208 -24.16 -7.17 24.40
CA ASP A 208 -22.74 -7.11 24.70
C ASP A 208 -21.93 -7.25 23.42
N THR A 209 -21.28 -6.17 22.98
CA THR A 209 -20.55 -6.09 21.71
C THR A 209 -19.35 -7.02 21.65
N ASP A 210 -18.73 -7.35 22.79
CA ASP A 210 -17.58 -8.26 22.84
C ASP A 210 -18.06 -9.71 22.66
N LYS A 211 -19.22 -10.06 23.25
CA LYS A 211 -19.86 -11.37 23.05
C LYS A 211 -20.41 -11.54 21.63
N VAL A 212 -20.88 -10.47 21.01
CA VAL A 212 -21.29 -10.52 19.60
C VAL A 212 -20.06 -10.83 18.73
N LEU A 213 -18.94 -10.12 18.93
CA LEU A 213 -17.71 -10.39 18.21
C LEU A 213 -17.23 -11.84 18.41
N GLU A 214 -17.21 -12.34 19.65
CA GLU A 214 -16.85 -13.72 19.97
C GLU A 214 -17.73 -14.72 19.20
N ALA A 215 -19.03 -14.47 19.16
CA ALA A 215 -19.98 -15.39 18.54
C ALA A 215 -19.86 -15.46 17.00
N ILE A 216 -19.49 -14.35 16.33
CA ILE A 216 -19.53 -14.28 14.86
C ILE A 216 -18.15 -14.30 14.19
N SER A 217 -17.06 -14.11 14.95
CA SER A 217 -15.69 -14.03 14.40
C SER A 217 -15.17 -15.33 13.77
N GLY A 218 -15.73 -16.49 14.13
CA GLY A 218 -15.41 -17.78 13.52
C GLY A 218 -16.40 -18.24 12.44
N GLY A 219 -17.41 -17.42 12.12
CA GLY A 219 -18.51 -17.76 11.21
C GLY A 219 -18.34 -17.19 9.80
N ALA A 220 -19.41 -17.33 9.01
CA ALA A 220 -19.42 -16.88 7.60
C ALA A 220 -19.25 -15.36 7.40
N ALA A 221 -19.50 -14.54 8.44
CA ALA A 221 -19.31 -13.10 8.42
C ALA A 221 -17.88 -12.69 8.77
N GLN A 222 -17.01 -13.62 9.14
CA GLN A 222 -15.64 -13.34 9.55
C GLN A 222 -14.86 -12.55 8.49
N SER A 223 -14.07 -11.60 8.94
CA SER A 223 -13.10 -10.89 8.12
C SER A 223 -11.95 -10.37 8.99
N TRP A 224 -10.80 -10.09 8.35
CA TRP A 224 -9.70 -9.43 9.04
C TRP A 224 -10.14 -8.08 9.64
N GLN A 225 -11.01 -7.35 8.95
CA GLN A 225 -11.56 -6.07 9.43
C GLN A 225 -12.40 -6.27 10.70
N MET A 226 -13.23 -7.33 10.75
CA MET A 226 -14.00 -7.65 11.94
C MET A 226 -13.08 -7.91 13.14
N GLU A 227 -12.08 -8.77 13.00
CA GLU A 227 -11.20 -9.14 14.10
C GLU A 227 -10.33 -7.96 14.60
N ASN A 228 -9.89 -7.10 13.69
CA ASN A 228 -8.90 -6.07 14.01
C ASN A 228 -9.49 -4.65 14.13
N ARG A 229 -10.77 -4.44 13.76
CA ARG A 229 -11.40 -3.11 13.77
C ARG A 229 -12.67 -3.03 14.61
N TRP A 230 -13.40 -4.12 14.82
CA TRP A 230 -14.59 -4.12 15.66
C TRP A 230 -14.37 -3.48 17.04
N PRO A 231 -13.33 -3.87 17.83
CA PRO A 231 -13.12 -3.31 19.15
C PRO A 231 -12.86 -1.79 19.14
N THR A 232 -12.11 -1.30 18.15
CA THR A 232 -11.79 0.12 18.02
C THR A 232 -12.98 0.92 17.49
N MET A 233 -13.78 0.35 16.61
CA MET A 233 -15.04 0.96 16.13
C MET A 233 -16.05 1.15 17.26
N VAL A 234 -16.17 0.13 18.15
CA VAL A 234 -17.02 0.22 19.35
C VAL A 234 -16.58 1.34 20.28
N LYS A 235 -15.26 1.56 20.42
CA LYS A 235 -14.66 2.60 21.28
C LYS A 235 -14.57 3.97 20.64
N GLY A 236 -14.75 4.09 19.31
CA GLY A 236 -14.56 5.34 18.57
C GLY A 236 -13.10 5.73 18.40
N GLU A 237 -12.17 4.77 18.38
CA GLU A 237 -10.73 4.99 18.24
C GLU A 237 -10.30 4.75 16.79
N PHE A 238 -9.72 5.78 16.12
CA PHE A 238 -9.41 5.72 14.70
C PHE A 238 -8.05 6.32 14.30
N ASP A 239 -7.21 6.77 15.27
CA ASP A 239 -5.95 7.47 14.98
C ASP A 239 -4.79 6.49 14.69
N PHE A 240 -5.01 5.59 13.73
CA PHE A 240 -4.05 4.57 13.30
C PHE A 240 -4.38 4.08 11.88
N GLY A 241 -3.59 3.14 11.39
CA GLY A 241 -3.91 2.29 10.23
C GLY A 241 -3.86 3.00 8.89
N PHE A 242 -4.91 2.81 8.08
CA PHE A 242 -4.99 3.24 6.69
C PHE A 242 -5.97 4.42 6.52
N ALA A 243 -5.43 5.60 6.19
CA ALA A 243 -6.19 6.83 6.16
C ALA A 243 -7.30 6.84 5.10
N ILE A 244 -8.45 7.44 5.45
CA ILE A 244 -9.61 7.64 4.56
C ILE A 244 -9.21 8.33 3.25
N ASP A 245 -8.31 9.34 3.27
CA ASP A 245 -7.84 10.01 2.05
C ASP A 245 -7.27 9.01 1.04
N TRP A 246 -6.47 8.06 1.50
CA TRP A 246 -5.90 7.03 0.64
C TRP A 246 -6.93 6.00 0.18
N MET A 247 -7.88 5.64 1.04
CA MET A 247 -8.96 4.75 0.66
C MET A 247 -9.82 5.38 -0.43
N ARG A 248 -10.19 6.65 -0.32
CA ARG A 248 -10.95 7.36 -1.35
C ARG A 248 -10.21 7.45 -2.68
N LYS A 249 -8.90 7.71 -2.64
CA LYS A 249 -8.04 7.61 -3.83
C LYS A 249 -8.12 6.22 -4.48
N ASP A 250 -8.00 5.17 -3.68
CA ASP A 250 -8.02 3.79 -4.16
C ASP A 250 -9.39 3.40 -4.75
N LEU A 251 -10.49 3.85 -4.12
CA LEU A 251 -11.84 3.63 -4.66
C LEU A 251 -12.08 4.41 -5.95
N ALA A 252 -11.52 5.62 -6.08
CA ALA A 252 -11.59 6.37 -7.33
C ALA A 252 -10.87 5.64 -8.47
N ILE A 253 -9.69 5.05 -8.21
CA ILE A 253 -8.97 4.19 -9.17
C ILE A 253 -9.84 2.98 -9.56
N ALA A 254 -10.43 2.29 -8.59
CA ALA A 254 -11.28 1.12 -8.85
C ALA A 254 -12.52 1.48 -9.69
N MET A 255 -13.17 2.61 -9.39
CA MET A 255 -14.34 3.07 -10.15
C MET A 255 -13.96 3.50 -11.58
N ALA A 256 -12.80 4.12 -11.76
CA ALA A 256 -12.29 4.49 -13.09
C ALA A 256 -11.99 3.23 -13.91
N GLU A 257 -11.33 2.24 -13.34
CA GLU A 257 -11.05 0.95 -14.01
C GLU A 257 -12.36 0.21 -14.34
N GLY A 258 -13.32 0.17 -13.39
CA GLY A 258 -14.65 -0.42 -13.64
C GLY A 258 -15.36 0.23 -14.84
N LYS A 259 -15.29 1.56 -14.96
CA LYS A 259 -15.87 2.30 -16.08
C LYS A 259 -15.17 1.96 -17.39
N GLU A 260 -13.85 1.83 -17.39
CA GLU A 260 -13.03 1.48 -18.55
C GLU A 260 -13.42 0.10 -19.11
N VAL A 261 -13.62 -0.88 -18.22
CA VAL A 261 -13.99 -2.25 -18.62
C VAL A 261 -15.52 -2.48 -18.68
N GLY A 262 -16.33 -1.43 -18.53
CA GLY A 262 -17.79 -1.49 -18.68
C GLY A 262 -18.53 -2.14 -17.50
N ILE A 263 -17.94 -2.16 -16.29
CA ILE A 263 -18.54 -2.72 -15.07
C ILE A 263 -18.96 -1.61 -14.10
N SER A 264 -20.20 -1.67 -13.60
CA SER A 264 -20.68 -0.76 -12.56
C SER A 264 -20.29 -1.25 -11.16
N LEU A 265 -19.84 -0.32 -10.30
CA LEU A 265 -19.46 -0.57 -8.90
C LEU A 265 -20.35 0.26 -7.93
N PRO A 266 -21.67 0.00 -7.86
CA PRO A 266 -22.59 0.86 -7.11
C PRO A 266 -22.32 0.88 -5.60
N VAL A 267 -21.95 -0.25 -5.00
CA VAL A 267 -21.60 -0.32 -3.57
C VAL A 267 -20.35 0.50 -3.28
N THR A 268 -19.30 0.38 -4.12
CA THR A 268 -18.07 1.14 -4.00
C THR A 268 -18.32 2.65 -4.07
N ALA A 269 -19.16 3.08 -5.03
CA ALA A 269 -19.53 4.48 -5.20
C ALA A 269 -20.30 5.02 -3.98
N LEU A 270 -21.21 4.23 -3.42
CA LEU A 270 -21.95 4.60 -2.22
C LEU A 270 -21.03 4.74 -1.00
N VAL A 271 -20.13 3.78 -0.81
CA VAL A 271 -19.17 3.79 0.31
C VAL A 271 -18.19 4.97 0.19
N ASP A 272 -17.77 5.34 -1.03
CA ASP A 272 -16.94 6.55 -1.21
C ASP A 272 -17.68 7.81 -0.75
N GLN A 273 -19.00 7.91 -1.01
CA GLN A 273 -19.80 9.05 -0.50
C GLN A 273 -19.88 9.06 1.04
N PHE A 274 -19.98 7.91 1.68
CA PHE A 274 -19.92 7.83 3.15
C PHE A 274 -18.55 8.27 3.67
N TYR A 275 -17.45 7.86 3.03
CA TYR A 275 -16.13 8.39 3.37
C TYR A 275 -15.99 9.89 3.16
N ALA A 276 -16.62 10.45 2.11
CA ALA A 276 -16.65 11.90 1.90
C ALA A 276 -17.31 12.64 3.08
N GLN A 277 -18.41 12.08 3.64
CA GLN A 277 -19.06 12.64 4.83
C GLN A 277 -18.13 12.63 6.05
N VAL A 278 -17.45 11.49 6.30
CA VAL A 278 -16.48 11.39 7.42
C VAL A 278 -15.29 12.34 7.22
N GLN A 279 -14.83 12.50 5.99
CA GLN A 279 -13.78 13.47 5.63
C GLN A 279 -14.20 14.91 5.96
N ALA A 280 -15.44 15.29 5.59
CA ALA A 280 -16.01 16.61 5.92
C ALA A 280 -16.15 16.86 7.44
N GLN A 281 -16.24 15.78 8.23
CA GLN A 281 -16.24 15.82 9.70
C GLN A 281 -14.82 15.81 10.31
N GLY A 282 -13.76 16.04 9.52
CA GLY A 282 -12.37 16.07 9.96
C GLY A 282 -11.68 14.69 10.04
N GLY A 283 -12.32 13.62 9.53
CA GLY A 283 -11.79 12.26 9.58
C GLY A 283 -10.80 11.88 8.47
N ALA A 284 -10.32 12.81 7.67
CA ALA A 284 -9.48 12.58 6.49
C ALA A 284 -8.26 11.66 6.75
N ARG A 285 -7.65 11.81 7.92
CA ARG A 285 -6.44 11.06 8.32
C ARG A 285 -6.72 9.86 9.23
N GLN A 286 -7.98 9.64 9.60
CA GLN A 286 -8.40 8.50 10.41
C GLN A 286 -8.39 7.20 9.61
N ASP A 287 -8.29 6.07 10.32
CA ASP A 287 -8.36 4.73 9.73
C ASP A 287 -9.70 4.53 8.98
N THR A 288 -9.67 3.72 7.95
CA THR A 288 -10.85 3.40 7.13
C THR A 288 -12.04 2.90 7.94
N SER A 289 -11.83 2.31 9.11
CA SER A 289 -12.89 1.89 10.04
C SER A 289 -13.68 3.06 10.65
N ALA A 290 -13.15 4.29 10.57
CA ALA A 290 -13.91 5.49 10.90
C ALA A 290 -15.14 5.73 9.97
N LEU A 291 -15.31 4.88 8.94
CA LEU A 291 -16.52 4.84 8.13
C LEU A 291 -17.79 4.80 8.98
N ILE A 292 -17.78 4.10 10.11
CA ILE A 292 -18.91 4.04 11.06
C ILE A 292 -19.42 5.41 11.51
N ARG A 293 -18.61 6.47 11.41
CA ARG A 293 -18.98 7.83 11.79
C ARG A 293 -20.01 8.48 10.86
N HIS A 294 -20.27 7.91 9.67
CA HIS A 294 -21.34 8.37 8.80
C HIS A 294 -22.73 7.99 9.34
N LEU A 295 -22.79 7.00 10.23
CA LEU A 295 -24.00 6.55 10.90
C LEU A 295 -24.25 7.35 12.18
N PRO A 296 -25.54 7.57 12.57
CA PRO A 296 -25.86 8.22 13.84
C PRO A 296 -25.21 7.49 15.03
N GLU A 297 -24.78 8.26 16.01
CA GLU A 297 -24.40 7.69 17.30
C GLU A 297 -25.63 7.16 18.05
N VAL A 298 -25.45 6.04 18.74
CA VAL A 298 -26.50 5.46 19.56
C VAL A 298 -26.48 6.17 20.90
N SER A 299 -27.51 6.98 21.16
CA SER A 299 -27.75 7.55 22.50
C SER A 299 -28.08 6.43 23.45
N ARG A 300 -27.29 6.28 24.50
CA ARG A 300 -27.58 5.35 25.62
C ARG A 300 -28.60 5.96 26.54
#